data_9d728a769659b9a5a31f093fabca0ad2
#
_entry.id   9d728a769659b9a5a31f093fabca0ad2
#
_cell.length_a   1.000
_cell.length_b   1.000
_cell.length_c   1.000
_cell.angle_alpha   90.00
_cell.angle_beta   90.00
_cell.angle_gamma   90.00
#
_symmetry.space_group_name_H-M   'P 1'
#
loop_
_entity.id
_entity.type
_entity.pdbx_description
1 polymer ?
#
loop_
_entity_poly.entity_id
_entity_poly.type
_entity_poly.pdbx_seq_one_letter_code
_entity_poly.pdbx_strand_id
1 'polypeptide(L)'
;VVARLAQGLKLTKNDTVLEIGTGSGYATALLAKLAGRVVSDDIDAERQKRAKAVLDGLSLENIDYVQNNGLTELSAGAPFDAVYVGGAVTLVPEVLKEQLKDGGRMAVIVGRRPVQRALLITRRGDVFEEKVLFDTLVAHLDDKDAHPFDSFNF
;
A
#
# COMPACT_ATOMS: atom_id res chain seq x y z
N VAL A 1 -12.32 -3.36 3.41
CA VAL A 1 -10.95 -3.92 3.37
C VAL A 1 -9.92 -2.81 3.54
N VAL A 2 -10.01 -1.76 2.72
CA VAL A 2 -9.03 -0.65 2.76
C VAL A 2 -8.96 0.00 4.14
N ALA A 3 -10.10 0.35 4.73
CA ALA A 3 -10.14 1.02 6.03
C ALA A 3 -9.53 0.14 7.12
N ARG A 4 -9.80 -1.16 7.11
CA ARG A 4 -9.25 -2.09 8.11
C ARG A 4 -7.73 -2.25 7.97
N LEU A 5 -7.23 -2.32 6.74
CA LEU A 5 -5.79 -2.37 6.48
C LEU A 5 -5.10 -1.09 6.96
N ALA A 6 -5.68 0.06 6.63
CA ALA A 6 -5.14 1.35 7.05
C ALA A 6 -5.14 1.49 8.58
N GLN A 7 -6.22 1.07 9.24
CA GLN A 7 -6.28 1.07 10.71
C GLN A 7 -5.21 0.18 11.34
N GLY A 8 -4.93 -0.97 10.73
CA GLY A 8 -3.88 -1.87 11.21
C GLY A 8 -2.49 -1.24 11.23
N LEU A 9 -2.25 -0.28 10.36
CA LEU A 9 -0.97 0.43 10.30
C LEU A 9 -0.78 1.43 11.45
N LYS A 10 -1.83 1.84 12.13
CA LYS A 10 -1.78 2.79 13.25
C LYS A 10 -0.98 4.05 12.91
N LEU A 11 -1.32 4.65 11.76
CA LEU A 11 -0.61 5.82 11.25
C LEU A 11 -0.79 7.04 12.14
N THR A 12 0.26 7.86 12.22
CA THR A 12 0.24 9.16 12.90
C THR A 12 0.71 10.25 11.93
N LYS A 13 0.54 11.50 12.31
CA LYS A 13 0.97 12.63 11.50
C LYS A 13 2.49 12.77 11.38
N ASN A 14 3.24 11.99 12.13
CA ASN A 14 4.70 11.92 12.02
C ASN A 14 5.17 10.86 11.04
N ASP A 15 4.26 10.06 10.51
CA ASP A 15 4.61 8.94 9.63
C ASP A 15 4.63 9.35 8.18
N THR A 16 5.60 8.80 7.43
CA THR A 16 5.58 8.76 5.98
C THR A 16 5.21 7.35 5.54
N VAL A 17 4.15 7.22 4.77
CA VAL A 17 3.66 5.94 4.27
C VAL A 17 3.89 5.83 2.77
N LEU A 18 4.39 4.67 2.33
CA LEU A 18 4.44 4.29 0.92
C LEU A 18 3.17 3.52 0.58
N GLU A 19 2.47 3.99 -0.44
CA GLU A 19 1.36 3.24 -1.05
C GLU A 19 1.84 2.61 -2.34
N ILE A 20 1.66 1.30 -2.48
CA ILE A 20 1.96 0.58 -3.72
C ILE A 20 0.66 0.32 -4.45
N GLY A 21 0.47 1.01 -5.56
CA GLY A 21 -0.75 1.00 -6.36
C GLY A 21 -1.70 2.13 -5.97
N THR A 22 -1.57 3.28 -6.63
CA THR A 22 -2.48 4.45 -6.42
C THR A 22 -3.92 4.07 -6.75
N GLY A 23 -4.11 3.29 -7.80
CA GLY A 23 -5.42 2.83 -8.23
C GLY A 23 -6.40 3.98 -8.46
N SER A 24 -7.57 3.90 -7.83
CA SER A 24 -8.60 4.94 -7.91
C SER A 24 -8.30 6.17 -7.04
N GLY A 25 -7.35 6.06 -6.12
CA GLY A 25 -7.03 7.12 -5.17
C GLY A 25 -7.80 7.07 -3.85
N TYR A 26 -8.72 6.12 -3.69
CA TYR A 26 -9.51 6.01 -2.44
C TYR A 26 -8.62 5.75 -1.22
N ALA A 27 -7.75 4.74 -1.32
CA ALA A 27 -6.82 4.44 -0.23
C ALA A 27 -5.82 5.58 -0.03
N THR A 28 -5.36 6.19 -1.13
CA THR A 28 -4.45 7.33 -1.07
C THR A 28 -5.03 8.47 -0.23
N ALA A 29 -6.31 8.80 -0.47
CA ALA A 29 -7.01 9.84 0.30
C ALA A 29 -7.07 9.50 1.79
N LEU A 30 -7.40 8.25 2.11
CA LEU A 30 -7.49 7.79 3.49
C LEU A 30 -6.12 7.87 4.19
N LEU A 31 -5.08 7.38 3.54
CA LEU A 31 -3.72 7.43 4.07
C LEU A 31 -3.25 8.87 4.27
N ALA A 32 -3.56 9.76 3.34
CA ALA A 32 -3.18 11.18 3.44
C ALA A 32 -3.84 11.88 4.63
N LYS A 33 -5.04 11.45 5.00
CA LYS A 33 -5.73 11.98 6.19
C LYS A 33 -5.14 11.47 7.49
N LEU A 34 -4.54 10.29 7.49
CA LEU A 34 -4.02 9.63 8.68
C LEU A 34 -2.52 9.87 8.90
N ALA A 35 -1.75 9.96 7.84
CA ALA A 35 -0.30 10.12 7.89
C ALA A 35 0.13 11.58 7.70
N GLY A 36 1.38 11.86 7.99
CA GLY A 36 1.98 13.16 7.69
C GLY A 36 2.29 13.32 6.22
N ARG A 37 2.71 12.25 5.56
CA ARG A 37 3.01 12.25 4.14
C ARG A 37 2.76 10.89 3.51
N VAL A 38 2.30 10.90 2.27
CA VAL A 38 2.08 9.70 1.46
C VAL A 38 2.95 9.79 0.21
N VAL A 39 3.70 8.72 -0.05
CA VAL A 39 4.34 8.51 -1.36
C VAL A 39 3.54 7.43 -2.06
N SER A 40 2.88 7.77 -3.15
CA SER A 40 1.98 6.85 -3.85
C SER A 40 2.61 6.42 -5.18
N ASP A 41 2.94 5.14 -5.28
CA ASP A 41 3.53 4.54 -6.48
C ASP A 41 2.46 3.90 -7.34
N ASP A 42 2.58 4.03 -8.65
CA ASP A 42 1.80 3.27 -9.62
C ASP A 42 2.63 3.01 -10.87
N ILE A 43 2.46 1.83 -11.46
CA ILE A 43 3.11 1.49 -12.73
C ILE A 43 2.40 2.14 -13.91
N ASP A 44 1.13 2.48 -13.76
CA ASP A 44 0.28 3.08 -14.79
C ASP A 44 0.16 4.59 -14.58
N ALA A 45 0.93 5.34 -15.37
CA ALA A 45 0.97 6.80 -15.26
C ALA A 45 -0.38 7.46 -15.55
N GLU A 46 -1.15 6.91 -16.48
CA GLU A 46 -2.46 7.48 -16.84
C GLU A 46 -3.49 7.27 -15.73
N ARG A 47 -3.49 6.07 -15.12
CA ARG A 47 -4.36 5.80 -13.98
C ARG A 47 -4.01 6.69 -12.80
N GLN A 48 -2.72 6.85 -12.52
CA GLN A 48 -2.26 7.73 -11.45
C GLN A 48 -2.66 9.18 -11.69
N LYS A 49 -2.55 9.64 -12.93
CA LYS A 49 -2.93 11.01 -13.31
C LYS A 49 -4.42 11.25 -13.08
N ARG A 50 -5.27 10.27 -13.41
CA ARG A 50 -6.72 10.38 -13.16
C ARG A 50 -7.03 10.44 -11.67
N ALA A 51 -6.37 9.61 -10.88
CA ALA A 51 -6.51 9.63 -9.43
C ALA A 51 -6.06 10.97 -8.84
N LYS A 52 -4.92 11.49 -9.30
CA LYS A 52 -4.39 12.77 -8.84
C LYS A 52 -5.39 13.89 -9.08
N ALA A 53 -6.04 13.93 -10.24
CA ALA A 53 -7.03 14.95 -10.55
C ALA A 53 -8.19 14.96 -9.55
N VAL A 54 -8.65 13.77 -9.16
CA VAL A 54 -9.70 13.63 -8.15
C VAL A 54 -9.19 14.08 -6.77
N LEU A 55 -7.99 13.66 -6.39
CA LEU A 55 -7.41 13.95 -5.08
C LEU A 55 -7.07 15.45 -4.93
N ASP A 56 -6.64 16.11 -6.01
CA ASP A 56 -6.40 17.55 -6.01
C ASP A 56 -7.69 18.31 -5.69
N GLY A 57 -8.83 17.80 -6.15
CA GLY A 57 -10.14 18.36 -5.83
C GLY A 57 -10.53 18.25 -4.36
N LEU A 58 -9.87 17.36 -3.61
CA LEU A 58 -10.07 17.20 -2.17
C LEU A 58 -9.09 18.04 -1.35
N SER A 59 -8.25 18.84 -2.01
CA SER A 59 -7.26 19.71 -1.36
C SER A 59 -6.26 18.95 -0.48
N LEU A 60 -5.90 17.75 -0.88
CA LEU A 60 -4.88 16.95 -0.19
C LEU A 60 -3.51 17.31 -0.75
N GLU A 61 -2.65 17.90 0.11
CA GLU A 61 -1.36 18.46 -0.30
C GLU A 61 -0.15 17.62 0.13
N ASN A 62 -0.37 16.57 0.92
CA ASN A 62 0.70 15.76 1.49
C ASN A 62 0.93 14.45 0.73
N ILE A 63 0.71 14.45 -0.58
CA ILE A 63 0.87 13.27 -1.43
C ILE A 63 1.91 13.53 -2.50
N ASP A 64 2.90 12.65 -2.61
CA ASP A 64 3.84 12.58 -3.73
C ASP A 64 3.46 11.41 -4.64
N TYR A 65 3.27 11.68 -5.92
CA TYR A 65 2.92 10.66 -6.92
C TYR A 65 4.17 10.26 -7.67
N VAL A 66 4.46 8.95 -7.68
CA VAL A 66 5.66 8.41 -8.32
C VAL A 66 5.28 7.29 -9.26
N GLN A 67 5.83 7.28 -10.47
CA GLN A 67 5.70 6.15 -11.37
C GLN A 67 6.80 5.15 -11.04
N ASN A 68 6.45 4.04 -10.42
CA ASN A 68 7.38 3.02 -9.98
C ASN A 68 6.66 1.68 -9.81
N ASN A 69 7.38 0.59 -9.99
CA ASN A 69 6.90 -0.74 -9.62
C ASN A 69 7.47 -1.10 -8.25
N GLY A 70 6.71 -0.81 -7.21
CA GLY A 70 7.10 -1.06 -5.82
C GLY A 70 7.26 -2.54 -5.47
N LEU A 71 6.77 -3.46 -6.32
CA LEU A 71 6.97 -4.89 -6.12
C LEU A 71 8.37 -5.35 -6.53
N THR A 72 9.08 -4.56 -7.33
CA THR A 72 10.39 -4.94 -7.87
C THR A 72 11.50 -3.96 -7.52
N GLU A 73 11.17 -2.72 -7.20
CA GLU A 73 12.14 -1.65 -6.99
C GLU A 73 11.83 -0.84 -5.74
N LEU A 74 12.88 -0.38 -5.06
CA LEU A 74 12.72 0.56 -3.97
C LEU A 74 12.17 1.88 -4.50
N SER A 75 11.24 2.46 -3.77
CA SER A 75 10.70 3.77 -4.07
C SER A 75 11.65 4.87 -3.60
N ALA A 76 11.66 6.00 -4.30
CA ALA A 76 12.42 7.16 -3.86
C ALA A 76 11.94 7.60 -2.49
N GLY A 77 12.90 7.84 -1.58
CA GLY A 77 12.60 8.21 -0.21
C GLY A 77 12.57 7.03 0.78
N ALA A 78 12.76 5.80 0.30
CA ALA A 78 12.87 4.63 1.19
C ALA A 78 14.05 4.79 2.16
N PRO A 79 13.96 4.25 3.39
CA PRO A 79 12.85 3.46 3.92
C PRO A 79 11.71 4.32 4.50
N PHE A 80 10.55 3.69 4.69
CA PHE A 80 9.33 4.37 5.17
C PHE A 80 8.91 3.87 6.55
N ASP A 81 8.13 4.68 7.25
CA ASP A 81 7.52 4.29 8.53
C ASP A 81 6.47 3.21 8.34
N ALA A 82 5.77 3.26 7.22
CA ALA A 82 4.73 2.27 6.90
C ALA A 82 4.65 2.05 5.40
N VAL A 83 4.18 0.87 5.01
CA VAL A 83 3.90 0.50 3.62
C VAL A 83 2.48 -0.06 3.54
N TYR A 84 1.72 0.46 2.60
CA TYR A 84 0.38 -0.02 2.27
C TYR A 84 0.40 -0.62 0.87
N VAL A 85 0.10 -1.91 0.77
CA VAL A 85 0.08 -2.60 -0.52
C VAL A 85 -1.37 -2.69 -1.01
N GLY A 86 -1.65 -2.02 -2.10
CA GLY A 86 -3.00 -1.84 -2.63
C GLY A 86 -3.49 -2.99 -3.51
N GLY A 87 -3.39 -4.22 -3.04
CA GLY A 87 -3.84 -5.41 -3.72
C GLY A 87 -3.18 -6.64 -3.13
N ALA A 88 -3.57 -7.83 -3.58
CA ALA A 88 -2.98 -9.06 -3.07
C ALA A 88 -1.71 -9.42 -3.83
N VAL A 89 -0.79 -10.06 -3.14
CA VAL A 89 0.41 -10.68 -3.72
C VAL A 89 0.44 -12.16 -3.36
N THR A 90 1.07 -12.98 -4.18
CA THR A 90 1.21 -14.41 -3.89
C THR A 90 2.18 -14.62 -2.74
N LEU A 91 3.30 -13.93 -2.78
CA LEU A 91 4.32 -13.92 -1.73
C LEU A 91 4.75 -12.47 -1.53
N VAL A 92 5.22 -12.14 -0.33
CA VAL A 92 5.75 -10.80 -0.06
C VAL A 92 7.14 -10.69 -0.66
N PRO A 93 7.36 -9.85 -1.70
CA PRO A 93 8.70 -9.64 -2.24
C PRO A 93 9.65 -9.06 -1.20
N GLU A 94 10.91 -9.46 -1.25
CA GLU A 94 11.93 -8.92 -0.32
C GLU A 94 12.08 -7.41 -0.42
N VAL A 95 11.92 -6.84 -1.62
CA VAL A 95 12.00 -5.39 -1.80
C VAL A 95 10.98 -4.64 -0.95
N LEU A 96 9.81 -5.22 -0.70
CA LEU A 96 8.80 -4.60 0.17
C LEU A 96 9.29 -4.50 1.61
N LYS A 97 9.99 -5.53 2.08
CA LYS A 97 10.54 -5.53 3.44
C LYS A 97 11.66 -4.50 3.57
N GLU A 98 12.46 -4.34 2.52
CA GLU A 98 13.53 -3.34 2.48
C GLU A 98 13.00 -1.91 2.46
N GLN A 99 11.74 -1.69 2.08
CA GLN A 99 11.08 -0.39 2.13
C GLN A 99 10.81 0.09 3.55
N LEU A 100 10.86 -0.80 4.54
CA LEU A 100 10.52 -0.48 5.93
C LEU A 100 11.70 -0.02 6.75
N LYS A 101 11.51 1.05 7.53
CA LYS A 101 12.41 1.43 8.62
C LYS A 101 12.35 0.37 9.71
N ASP A 102 13.36 0.36 10.59
CA ASP A 102 13.28 -0.39 11.85
C ASP A 102 12.06 0.11 12.64
N GLY A 103 11.24 -0.82 13.10
CA GLY A 103 9.95 -0.50 13.72
C GLY A 103 8.84 -0.15 12.74
N GLY A 104 9.13 -0.10 11.45
CA GLY A 104 8.13 0.12 10.41
C GLY A 104 7.18 -1.05 10.24
N ARG A 105 6.01 -0.80 9.68
CA ARG A 105 4.98 -1.82 9.52
C ARG A 105 4.35 -1.74 8.13
N MET A 106 3.95 -2.91 7.64
CA MET A 106 3.35 -3.07 6.31
C MET A 106 2.02 -3.80 6.42
N ALA A 107 1.00 -3.26 5.75
CA ALA A 107 -0.27 -3.94 5.56
C ALA A 107 -0.29 -4.52 4.15
N VAL A 108 -0.47 -5.83 4.05
CA VAL A 108 -0.42 -6.54 2.77
C VAL A 108 -1.38 -7.73 2.80
N ILE A 109 -1.99 -8.03 1.66
CA ILE A 109 -2.81 -9.20 1.48
C ILE A 109 -2.00 -10.25 0.72
N VAL A 110 -1.87 -11.44 1.30
CA VAL A 110 -1.05 -12.52 0.76
C VAL A 110 -1.89 -13.75 0.50
N GLY A 111 -1.60 -14.42 -0.60
CA GLY A 111 -2.22 -15.68 -0.98
C GLY A 111 -2.96 -15.61 -2.29
N ARG A 112 -3.44 -16.77 -2.74
CA ARG A 112 -4.28 -16.91 -3.93
C ARG A 112 -5.61 -17.52 -3.54
N ARG A 113 -6.63 -17.30 -4.38
CA ARG A 113 -7.93 -17.91 -4.18
C ARG A 113 -7.77 -19.42 -3.96
N PRO A 114 -8.53 -20.03 -3.05
CA PRO A 114 -9.60 -19.42 -2.23
C PRO A 114 -9.14 -18.80 -0.91
N VAL A 115 -7.84 -18.83 -0.60
CA VAL A 115 -7.34 -18.36 0.69
C VAL A 115 -6.40 -17.17 0.51
N GLN A 116 -6.85 -16.02 1.03
CA GLN A 116 -6.04 -14.80 1.13
C GLN A 116 -6.13 -14.27 2.55
N ARG A 117 -5.03 -13.74 3.05
CA ARG A 117 -4.95 -13.18 4.40
C ARG A 117 -4.37 -11.79 4.37
N ALA A 118 -5.02 -10.87 5.08
CA ALA A 118 -4.46 -9.56 5.34
C ALA A 118 -3.49 -9.67 6.49
N LEU A 119 -2.24 -9.29 6.26
CA LEU A 119 -1.15 -9.37 7.21
C LEU A 119 -0.68 -7.99 7.62
N LEU A 120 -0.34 -7.84 8.89
CA LEU A 120 0.48 -6.75 9.37
C LEU A 120 1.89 -7.30 9.58
N ILE A 121 2.86 -6.77 8.85
CA ILE A 121 4.27 -7.16 8.99
C ILE A 121 4.99 -6.01 9.67
N THR A 122 5.67 -6.29 10.77
CA THR A 122 6.43 -5.29 11.52
C THR A 122 7.91 -5.66 11.48
N ARG A 123 8.73 -4.71 11.05
CA ARG A 123 10.18 -4.87 11.07
C ARG A 123 10.74 -4.57 12.45
N ARG A 124 11.55 -5.50 12.96
CA ARG A 124 12.32 -5.34 14.19
C ARG A 124 13.77 -5.74 13.90
N GLY A 125 14.58 -4.77 13.47
CA GLY A 125 15.94 -5.04 13.00
C GLY A 125 15.90 -5.90 11.75
N ASP A 126 16.46 -7.12 11.82
CA ASP A 126 16.47 -8.08 10.71
C ASP A 126 15.33 -9.09 10.77
N VAL A 127 14.43 -8.95 11.75
CA VAL A 127 13.29 -9.86 11.95
C VAL A 127 12.02 -9.17 11.48
N PHE A 128 11.17 -9.92 10.75
CA PHE A 128 9.87 -9.44 10.28
C PHE A 128 8.78 -10.27 10.95
N GLU A 129 8.05 -9.65 11.87
CA GLU A 129 6.95 -10.28 12.59
C GLU A 129 5.66 -10.16 11.79
N GLU A 130 4.92 -11.26 11.66
CA GLU A 130 3.65 -11.29 10.93
C GLU A 130 2.49 -11.49 11.86
N LYS A 131 1.43 -10.72 11.65
CA LYS A 131 0.16 -10.85 12.36
C LYS A 131 -0.97 -10.90 11.35
N VAL A 132 -1.82 -11.92 11.45
CA VAL A 132 -3.02 -12.01 10.60
C VAL A 132 -4.06 -11.02 11.13
N LEU A 133 -4.48 -10.09 10.26
CA LEU A 133 -5.53 -9.12 10.59
C LEU A 133 -6.92 -9.69 10.30
N PHE A 134 -7.10 -10.29 9.14
CA PHE A 134 -8.37 -10.92 8.73
C PHE A 134 -8.17 -11.73 7.45
N ASP A 135 -9.13 -12.59 7.16
CA ASP A 135 -9.19 -13.30 5.87
C ASP A 135 -9.99 -12.48 4.88
N THR A 136 -9.61 -12.52 3.61
CA THR A 136 -10.26 -11.73 2.57
C THR A 136 -10.07 -12.37 1.19
N LEU A 137 -10.65 -11.72 0.16
CA LEU A 137 -10.48 -12.09 -1.22
C LEU A 137 -10.49 -10.82 -2.08
N VAL A 138 -9.33 -10.47 -2.65
CA VAL A 138 -9.16 -9.30 -3.53
C VAL A 138 -8.34 -9.68 -4.74
N ALA A 139 -8.34 -8.82 -5.77
CA ALA A 139 -7.54 -9.02 -6.96
C ALA A 139 -6.05 -8.89 -6.66
N HIS A 140 -5.23 -9.70 -7.36
CA HIS A 140 -3.78 -9.65 -7.23
C HIS A 140 -3.21 -8.44 -7.98
N LEU A 141 -2.24 -7.76 -7.35
CA LEU A 141 -1.47 -6.70 -8.02
C LEU A 141 -0.58 -7.28 -9.13
N ASP A 142 -0.10 -8.49 -8.93
CA ASP A 142 0.76 -9.19 -9.87
C ASP A 142 -0.01 -9.99 -10.93
N ASP A 143 -1.35 -9.88 -10.95
CA ASP A 143 -2.24 -10.52 -11.93
C ASP A 143 -2.53 -9.54 -13.07
N LYS A 144 -2.02 -9.86 -14.27
CA LYS A 144 -2.20 -9.02 -15.45
C LYS A 144 -3.63 -8.91 -15.92
N ASP A 145 -4.46 -9.90 -15.57
CA ASP A 145 -5.88 -9.94 -15.94
C ASP A 145 -6.78 -9.33 -14.88
N ALA A 146 -6.20 -8.90 -13.75
CA ALA A 146 -6.98 -8.28 -12.69
C ALA A 146 -7.56 -6.94 -13.14
N HIS A 147 -8.87 -6.77 -12.94
CA HIS A 147 -9.54 -5.51 -13.22
C HIS A 147 -9.20 -4.51 -12.09
N PRO A 148 -8.88 -3.24 -12.42
CA PRO A 148 -8.51 -2.26 -11.38
C PRO A 148 -9.54 -2.09 -10.27
N PHE A 149 -10.82 -2.26 -10.57
CA PHE A 149 -11.88 -2.13 -9.58
C PHE A 149 -11.99 -3.32 -8.62
N ASP A 150 -11.37 -4.45 -8.95
CA ASP A 150 -11.40 -5.64 -8.11
C ASP A 150 -10.46 -5.51 -6.92
N SER A 151 -9.45 -4.63 -7.00
CA SER A 151 -8.43 -4.46 -5.97
C SER A 151 -9.01 -3.96 -4.65
N PHE A 152 -10.07 -3.18 -4.69
CA PHE A 152 -10.69 -2.58 -3.51
C PHE A 152 -12.20 -2.76 -3.53
N ASN A 153 -12.61 -3.97 -3.73
CA ASN A 153 -14.02 -4.31 -3.72
C ASN A 153 -14.48 -4.49 -2.27
N PHE A 154 -15.28 -3.57 -1.83
CA PHE A 154 -15.78 -3.56 -0.44
C PHE A 154 -17.18 -4.07 -0.36
#